data_132467a8e292aab436223688e01a09b5
#
_entry.id   132467a8e292aab436223688e01a09b5
#
_cell.length_a   1.000
_cell.length_b   1.000
_cell.length_c   1.000
_cell.angle_alpha   90.00
_cell.angle_beta   90.00
_cell.angle_gamma   90.00
#
_symmetry.space_group_name_H-M   'P 1'
#
loop_
_entity.id
_entity.type
_entity.pdbx_description
1 polymer ?
#
loop_
_entity_poly.entity_id
_entity_poly.type
_entity_poly.pdbx_seq_one_letter_code
_entity_poly.pdbx_strand_id
1 'polypeptide(L)' 'MRNNPRDWRIDDLISVARQFEIECRNHGGSHHVFSHPRAEADVSVPAHRPIKPVYIRQFLLLVDAVKEI' A
#
# COMPACT_ATOMS: atom_id res chain seq x y z
N MET A 1 -4.09 -4.12 -12.03
CA MET A 1 -3.34 -3.30 -11.12
C MET A 1 -2.07 -2.73 -11.71
N ARG A 2 -1.36 -3.47 -12.47
CA ARG A 2 -0.10 -3.04 -13.04
C ARG A 2 -0.20 -2.03 -14.16
N ASN A 3 -1.38 -1.89 -14.73
CA ASN A 3 -1.50 -1.24 -16.02
C ASN A 3 -1.61 0.26 -15.96
N ASN A 4 -2.06 0.80 -14.84
CA ASN A 4 -2.31 2.23 -14.76
C ASN A 4 -1.98 2.77 -13.37
N PRO A 5 -0.69 2.88 -13.05
CA PRO A 5 -0.32 3.39 -11.72
C PRO A 5 -0.82 4.81 -11.46
N ARG A 6 -1.17 5.55 -12.51
CA ARG A 6 -1.64 6.91 -12.34
C ARG A 6 -3.06 7.01 -11.81
N ASP A 7 -3.84 5.96 -11.96
CA ASP A 7 -5.25 5.98 -11.56
C ASP A 7 -5.50 5.23 -10.26
N TRP A 8 -4.44 4.91 -9.54
CA TRP A 8 -4.60 4.16 -8.30
C TRP A 8 -5.27 4.99 -7.23
N ARG A 9 -6.13 4.33 -6.49
CA ARG A 9 -6.82 4.92 -5.34
C ARG A 9 -6.43 4.15 -4.10
N ILE A 10 -6.63 4.78 -2.94
CA ILE A 10 -6.31 4.13 -1.69
C ILE A 10 -7.10 2.82 -1.53
N ASP A 11 -8.32 2.77 -2.03
CA ASP A 11 -9.13 1.56 -1.96
C ASP A 11 -8.47 0.40 -2.71
N ASP A 12 -7.78 0.70 -3.80
CA ASP A 12 -7.07 -0.33 -4.56
C ASP A 12 -5.96 -0.93 -3.72
N LEU A 13 -5.23 -0.09 -3.01
CA LEU A 13 -4.14 -0.56 -2.16
C LEU A 13 -4.69 -1.39 -1.00
N ILE A 14 -5.81 -0.97 -0.43
CA ILE A 14 -6.42 -1.70 0.66
C ILE A 14 -6.86 -3.09 0.19
N SER A 15 -7.43 -3.16 -1.01
CA SER A 15 -7.84 -4.46 -1.57
C SER A 15 -6.67 -5.40 -1.75
N VAL A 16 -5.56 -4.89 -2.29
CA VAL A 16 -4.37 -5.70 -2.47
C VAL A 16 -3.80 -6.11 -1.12
N ALA A 17 -3.79 -5.18 -0.17
CA ALA A 17 -3.26 -5.48 1.16
C ALA A 17 -4.02 -6.64 1.81
N ARG A 18 -5.34 -6.69 1.63
CA ARG A 18 -6.13 -7.78 2.18
C ARG A 18 -5.76 -9.12 1.56
N GLN A 19 -5.44 -9.12 0.29
CA GLN A 19 -5.06 -10.36 -0.39
C GLN A 19 -3.77 -10.96 0.15
N PHE A 20 -2.89 -10.12 0.66
CA PHE A 20 -1.60 -10.55 1.19
C PHE A 20 -1.52 -10.45 2.70
N GLU A 21 -2.67 -10.24 3.35
CA GLU A 21 -2.74 -10.14 4.82
C GLU A 21 -1.86 -9.02 5.36
N ILE A 22 -1.73 -7.97 4.59
CA ILE A 22 -1.02 -6.77 5.01
C ILE A 22 -1.98 -5.91 5.83
N GLU A 23 -1.55 -5.51 7.01
CA GLU A 23 -2.37 -4.70 7.87
C GLU A 23 -2.43 -3.28 7.36
N CYS A 24 -3.61 -2.68 7.41
CA CYS A 24 -3.79 -1.29 7.03
C CYS A 24 -4.38 -0.54 8.21
N ARG A 25 -3.70 0.50 8.65
CA ARG A 25 -4.15 1.33 9.77
C ARG A 25 -4.38 2.76 9.30
N ASN A 26 -5.41 3.36 9.86
CA ASN A 26 -5.69 4.77 9.62
C ASN A 26 -5.98 5.42 10.97
N HIS A 27 -5.20 6.43 11.31
CA HIS A 27 -5.29 7.08 12.62
C HIS A 27 -6.15 8.34 12.59
N GLY A 28 -7.19 8.31 11.76
CA GLY A 28 -8.13 9.42 11.71
C GLY A 28 -7.73 10.52 10.75
N GLY A 29 -6.63 10.38 10.06
CA GLY A 29 -6.19 11.36 9.08
C GLY A 29 -6.32 10.83 7.67
N SER A 30 -5.62 11.47 6.76
CA SER A 30 -5.63 11.06 5.35
C SER A 30 -4.51 10.05 5.04
N HIS A 31 -3.74 9.66 6.02
CA HIS A 31 -2.64 8.71 5.80
C HIS A 31 -3.05 7.31 6.22
N HIS A 32 -2.71 6.35 5.40
CA HIS A 32 -2.91 4.93 5.69
C HIS A 32 -1.55 4.27 5.81
N VAL A 33 -1.35 3.49 6.88
CA VAL A 33 -0.08 2.82 7.12
C VAL A 33 -0.27 1.34 6.87
N PHE A 34 0.50 0.81 5.93
CA PHE A 34 0.48 -0.62 5.59
C PHE A 34 1.68 -1.29 6.23
N SER A 35 1.43 -2.38 6.94
CA SER A 35 2.49 -3.10 7.64
C SER A 35 2.27 -4.59 7.58
N HIS A 36 3.37 -5.33 7.74
CA HIS A 36 3.31 -6.79 7.76
C HIS A 36 4.46 -7.29 8.63
N PRO A 37 4.24 -8.35 9.41
CA PRO A 37 5.29 -8.87 10.31
C PRO A 37 6.59 -9.26 9.60
N ARG A 38 6.48 -9.62 8.32
CA ARG A 38 7.65 -10.05 7.57
C ARG A 38 8.32 -8.93 6.81
N ALA A 39 7.75 -7.75 6.81
CA ALA A 39 8.35 -6.58 6.18
C ALA A 39 9.11 -5.80 7.24
N GLU A 40 10.27 -5.28 6.87
CA GLU A 40 11.10 -4.56 7.83
C GLU A 40 10.58 -3.17 8.13
N ALA A 41 9.86 -2.58 7.19
CA ALA A 41 9.41 -1.20 7.33
C ALA A 41 7.96 -1.06 6.90
N ASP A 42 7.26 -0.15 7.54
CA ASP A 42 5.90 0.17 7.16
C ASP A 42 5.89 1.15 6.01
N VAL A 43 4.79 1.16 5.26
CA VAL A 43 4.59 2.08 4.15
C VAL A 43 3.43 3.00 4.49
N SER A 44 3.68 4.29 4.53
CA SER A 44 2.65 5.29 4.81
C SER A 44 2.24 5.94 3.50
N VAL A 45 0.95 5.90 3.18
CA VAL A 45 0.43 6.40 1.91
C VAL A 45 -0.68 7.40 2.19
N PRO A 46 -0.56 8.65 1.71
CA PRO A 46 -1.64 9.61 1.82
C PRO A 46 -2.78 9.24 0.87
N ALA A 47 -4.01 9.44 1.34
CA ALA A 47 -5.19 9.06 0.56
C ALA A 47 -5.60 10.15 -0.43
N HIS A 48 -4.65 10.79 -1.06
CA HIS A 48 -4.91 11.79 -2.09
C HIS A 48 -5.10 11.12 -3.44
N ARG A 49 -5.93 11.70 -4.26
CA ARG A 49 -6.17 11.19 -5.60
C ARG A 49 -5.56 12.09 -6.64
N PRO A 50 -4.86 11.53 -7.60
CA PRO A 50 -4.37 10.15 -7.63
C PRO A 50 -3.21 9.97 -6.67
N ILE A 51 -2.97 8.73 -6.25
CA ILE A 51 -1.83 8.45 -5.40
C ILE A 51 -0.57 8.60 -6.22
N LYS A 52 0.41 9.33 -5.68
CA LYS A 52 1.64 9.60 -6.41
C LYS A 52 2.41 8.30 -6.68
N PRO A 53 3.07 8.20 -7.83
CA PRO A 53 3.80 6.97 -8.18
C PRO A 53 4.83 6.52 -7.14
N VAL A 54 5.43 7.46 -6.41
CA VAL A 54 6.42 7.10 -5.41
C VAL A 54 5.79 6.22 -4.31
N TYR A 55 4.56 6.52 -3.93
CA TYR A 55 3.88 5.73 -2.90
C TYR A 55 3.44 4.38 -3.44
N ILE A 56 2.99 4.36 -4.69
CA ILE A 56 2.64 3.09 -5.34
C ILE A 56 3.85 2.17 -5.38
N ARG A 57 5.01 2.72 -5.73
CA ARG A 57 6.24 1.95 -5.80
C ARG A 57 6.62 1.38 -4.45
N GLN A 58 6.52 2.20 -3.40
CA GLN A 58 6.82 1.74 -2.05
C GLN A 58 5.86 0.64 -1.61
N PHE A 59 4.58 0.80 -1.93
CA PHE A 59 3.60 -0.21 -1.59
C PHE A 59 3.89 -1.53 -2.30
N LEU A 60 4.24 -1.47 -3.58
CA LEU A 60 4.56 -2.68 -4.33
C LEU A 60 5.79 -3.37 -3.79
N LEU A 61 6.77 -2.62 -3.30
CA LEU A 61 7.93 -3.22 -2.65
C LEU A 61 7.51 -3.97 -1.39
N LEU A 62 6.57 -3.44 -0.64
CA LEU A 62 6.04 -4.13 0.52
C LEU A 62 5.35 -5.43 0.13
N VAL A 63 4.54 -5.39 -0.92
CA VAL A 63 3.86 -6.57 -1.42
C VAL A 63 4.89 -7.62 -1.86
N ASP A 64 5.93 -7.20 -2.55
CA ASP A 64 6.97 -8.12 -2.99
C ASP A 64 7.67 -8.78 -1.82
N ALA A 65 7.94 -8.02 -0.77
CA ALA A 65 8.58 -8.58 0.43
C ALA A 65 7.71 -9.65 1.07
N VAL A 66 6.39 -9.43 1.08
CA VAL A 66 5.45 -10.40 1.64
C VAL A 66 5.36 -11.63 0.74
N LYS A 67 5.36 -11.41 -0.57
CA LYS A 67 5.21 -12.51 -1.53
C LYS A 67 6.40 -13.46 -1.55
N GLU A 68 7.57 -12.96 -1.22
CA GLU A 68 8.78 -13.77 -1.29
C GLU A 68 8.91 -14.77 -0.16
N ILE A 69 7.93 -14.83 0.65
CA ILE A 69 7.90 -15.80 1.73
C ILE A 69 7.08 -17.02 1.30
#